data_968abe12b385ef7341600ce45e50e27b
#
_entry.id   968abe12b385ef7341600ce45e50e27b
#
_cell.length_a   1.000
_cell.length_b   1.000
_cell.length_c   1.000
_cell.angle_alpha   90.00
_cell.angle_beta   90.00
_cell.angle_gamma   90.00
#
_symmetry.space_group_name_H-M   'P 1'
#
loop_
_entity.id
_entity.type
_entity.pdbx_description
1 polymer ?
#
loop_
_entity_poly.entity_id
_entity_poly.type
_entity_poly.pdbx_seq_one_letter_code
_entity_poly.pdbx_strand_id
1 'polypeptide(L)'
;MTALRVLFRCFEGCPGEWPLSLIDTRCPRCGGLLDVVHDEEALATRSGAAWRALFDARRLSAQWPMPSGVWSKREWVNPELDDEDIISLGEGFTPIVPMPTLGRALGVANLWIKQCGHNPTGSFKDLGMTGLVSQVVRLRRQGAHIAAVACASTGDTSAALSAYCARAQVPSIVFLPAGKLSDEQLTQPICSYSQTVALDTDFDGCMALVAAFCSRHGVYLANSMNPLRIEGQKTLSIEIAQQLGWQVPDWVVVPGGNLGHVTALARGFALQKKLGLTDKEPKLLVAQAAQAAPLYRAYRHSWQFQQTVAGPTQATAMAIGNPVNVRKAIAALQRVDGVVEAATEDEITRAWTAGDRHGLATDPHTGVALAALRKQVEAGRILPHEQVVVISTAHGLKFGTLKRAFHLMTDPPLASATTQADPAAQAANPTTLRNPPLRLPAHLPAIEDALLPKLT
;
A
#
# COMPACT_ATOMS: atom_id res chain seq x y z
N MET A 1 19.77 2.06 29.92
CA MET A 1 18.57 1.62 29.18
C MET A 1 18.84 0.22 28.64
N THR A 2 17.94 -0.73 28.86
CA THR A 2 18.04 -2.06 28.26
C THR A 2 18.05 -1.90 26.74
N ALA A 3 18.99 -2.57 26.04
CA ALA A 3 19.05 -2.49 24.59
C ALA A 3 17.77 -3.10 24.02
N LEU A 4 17.06 -2.34 23.18
CA LEU A 4 15.88 -2.83 22.49
C LEU A 4 16.31 -3.93 21.51
N ARG A 5 15.65 -5.08 21.58
CA ARG A 5 15.92 -6.22 20.71
C ARG A 5 14.81 -6.42 19.70
N VAL A 6 15.18 -6.91 18.53
CA VAL A 6 14.26 -7.25 17.46
C VAL A 6 14.75 -8.54 16.77
N LEU A 7 13.83 -9.47 16.53
CA LEU A 7 14.14 -10.80 16.03
C LEU A 7 13.11 -11.26 14.99
N PHE A 8 13.46 -12.23 14.18
CA PHE A 8 12.51 -12.98 13.37
C PHE A 8 11.92 -14.14 14.16
N ARG A 9 10.63 -14.36 14.02
CA ARG A 9 9.88 -15.51 14.54
C ARG A 9 8.98 -16.09 13.45
N CYS A 10 8.79 -17.41 13.46
CA CYS A 10 7.90 -18.07 12.51
C CYS A 10 6.44 -17.72 12.80
N PHE A 11 5.72 -17.25 11.79
CA PHE A 11 4.27 -16.98 11.88
C PHE A 11 3.46 -18.27 12.12
N GLU A 12 3.94 -19.43 11.61
CA GLU A 12 3.30 -20.73 11.78
C GLU A 12 3.55 -21.37 13.16
N GLY A 13 4.26 -20.69 14.06
CA GLY A 13 4.51 -21.15 15.42
C GLY A 13 5.67 -22.15 15.57
N CYS A 14 6.53 -22.35 14.58
CA CYS A 14 7.74 -23.13 14.78
C CYS A 14 8.58 -22.54 15.91
N PRO A 15 9.14 -23.36 16.81
CA PRO A 15 9.98 -22.88 17.90
C PRO A 15 11.29 -22.28 17.38
N GLY A 16 11.80 -21.29 18.11
CA GLY A 16 13.05 -20.58 17.82
C GLY A 16 12.81 -19.15 17.32
N GLU A 17 13.86 -18.37 17.46
CA GLU A 17 13.98 -16.98 17.05
C GLU A 17 15.29 -16.82 16.27
N TRP A 18 15.29 -15.95 15.28
CA TRP A 18 16.45 -15.71 14.45
C TRP A 18 16.80 -14.22 14.43
N PRO A 19 18.08 -13.86 14.39
CA PRO A 19 18.48 -12.46 14.28
C PRO A 19 18.07 -11.88 12.91
N LEU A 20 17.92 -10.56 12.84
CA LEU A 20 17.64 -9.86 11.57
C LEU A 20 18.78 -9.97 10.55
N SER A 21 19.92 -10.53 10.95
CA SER A 21 21.01 -10.89 10.04
C SER A 21 20.73 -12.15 9.20
N LEU A 22 19.66 -12.89 9.46
CA LEU A 22 19.21 -13.97 8.59
C LEU A 22 18.81 -13.39 7.22
N ILE A 23 19.51 -13.80 6.19
CA ILE A 23 19.27 -13.32 4.81
C ILE A 23 17.99 -13.92 4.23
N ASP A 24 17.67 -15.16 4.60
CA ASP A 24 16.44 -15.81 4.19
C ASP A 24 15.22 -15.14 4.84
N THR A 25 14.20 -14.91 4.05
CA THR A 25 12.95 -14.28 4.50
C THR A 25 11.87 -15.29 4.91
N ARG A 26 12.24 -16.58 4.92
CA ARG A 26 11.37 -17.70 5.30
C ARG A 26 11.90 -18.43 6.52
N CYS A 27 10.99 -19.08 7.23
CA CYS A 27 11.34 -19.90 8.39
C CYS A 27 12.25 -21.06 7.96
N PRO A 28 13.46 -21.20 8.54
CA PRO A 28 14.37 -22.29 8.21
C PRO A 28 13.82 -23.68 8.53
N ARG A 29 12.76 -23.79 9.36
CA ARG A 29 12.19 -25.08 9.75
C ARG A 29 11.04 -25.54 8.86
N CYS A 30 10.13 -24.63 8.48
CA CYS A 30 8.91 -25.01 7.73
C CYS A 30 8.77 -24.29 6.39
N GLY A 31 9.69 -23.38 6.03
CA GLY A 31 9.55 -22.56 4.82
C GLY A 31 8.43 -21.51 4.87
N GLY A 32 7.70 -21.40 5.99
CA GLY A 32 6.63 -20.44 6.20
C GLY A 32 7.14 -19.01 6.35
N LEU A 33 6.21 -18.04 6.46
CA LEU A 33 6.59 -16.65 6.61
C LEU A 33 7.17 -16.36 7.99
N LEU A 34 8.10 -15.42 8.04
CA LEU A 34 8.61 -14.85 9.27
C LEU A 34 7.86 -13.57 9.64
N ASP A 35 7.79 -13.29 10.94
CA ASP A 35 7.43 -12.01 11.52
C ASP A 35 8.64 -11.38 12.19
N VAL A 36 8.69 -10.06 12.18
CA VAL A 36 9.57 -9.30 13.07
C VAL A 36 8.86 -9.17 14.42
N VAL A 37 9.53 -9.54 15.49
CA VAL A 37 9.03 -9.38 16.86
C VAL A 37 9.97 -8.49 17.65
N HIS A 38 9.38 -7.57 18.40
CA HIS A 38 10.10 -6.64 19.26
C HIS A 38 10.08 -7.13 20.70
N ASP A 39 11.07 -6.74 21.48
CA ASP A 39 11.04 -6.87 22.93
C ASP A 39 10.03 -5.86 23.49
N GLU A 40 8.77 -6.31 23.59
CA GLU A 40 7.66 -5.44 24.00
C GLU A 40 7.74 -5.06 25.48
N GLU A 41 8.38 -5.87 26.32
CA GLU A 41 8.62 -5.52 27.74
C GLU A 41 9.62 -4.37 27.84
N ALA A 42 10.69 -4.40 27.07
CA ALA A 42 11.65 -3.32 26.99
C ALA A 42 11.00 -2.04 26.40
N LEU A 43 10.13 -2.17 25.37
CA LEU A 43 9.37 -1.04 24.84
C LEU A 43 8.39 -0.45 25.88
N ALA A 44 7.77 -1.27 26.71
CA ALA A 44 6.82 -0.86 27.74
C ALA A 44 7.47 -0.13 28.94
N THR A 45 8.81 -0.14 29.05
CA THR A 45 9.52 0.67 30.07
C THR A 45 9.32 2.17 29.85
N ARG A 46 8.95 2.58 28.62
CA ARG A 46 8.55 3.96 28.31
C ARG A 46 7.02 4.04 28.23
N SER A 47 6.41 4.97 28.95
CA SER A 47 4.96 5.16 28.92
C SER A 47 4.46 5.60 27.54
N GLY A 48 3.18 5.32 27.24
CA GLY A 48 2.55 5.76 26.00
C GLY A 48 2.62 7.28 25.78
N ALA A 49 2.45 8.07 26.85
CA ALA A 49 2.62 9.53 26.78
C ALA A 49 4.05 9.94 26.41
N ALA A 50 5.07 9.26 26.96
CA ALA A 50 6.45 9.54 26.62
C ALA A 50 6.82 9.09 25.20
N TRP A 51 6.21 8.02 24.69
CA TRP A 51 6.34 7.63 23.28
C TRP A 51 5.71 8.69 22.36
N ARG A 52 4.49 9.16 22.66
CA ARG A 52 3.85 10.23 21.88
C ARG A 52 4.70 11.48 21.83
N ALA A 53 5.17 11.96 22.97
CA ALA A 53 6.03 13.15 23.05
C ALA A 53 7.33 13.00 22.24
N LEU A 54 7.96 11.81 22.27
CA LEU A 54 9.16 11.52 21.47
C LEU A 54 8.87 11.59 19.97
N PHE A 55 7.80 10.93 19.53
CA PHE A 55 7.46 10.89 18.09
C PHE A 55 7.02 12.27 17.57
N ASP A 56 6.32 13.07 18.39
CA ASP A 56 5.95 14.44 18.05
C ASP A 56 7.17 15.36 17.95
N ALA A 57 8.11 15.27 18.90
CA ALA A 57 9.35 16.04 18.86
C ALA A 57 10.20 15.69 17.63
N ARG A 58 10.31 14.42 17.28
CA ARG A 58 11.09 13.98 16.11
C ARG A 58 10.50 14.44 14.79
N ARG A 59 9.18 14.53 14.67
CA ARG A 59 8.52 15.08 13.49
C ARG A 59 8.96 16.50 13.18
N LEU A 60 9.26 17.29 14.20
CA LEU A 60 9.70 18.68 14.08
C LEU A 60 11.23 18.83 14.08
N SER A 61 11.98 17.73 14.19
CA SER A 61 13.43 17.76 14.23
C SER A 61 14.02 18.14 12.86
N ALA A 62 15.07 18.96 12.88
CA ALA A 62 15.91 19.20 11.70
C ALA A 62 16.97 18.12 11.51
N GLN A 63 17.18 17.24 12.48
CA GLN A 63 18.20 16.18 12.41
C GLN A 63 17.74 15.04 11.52
N TRP A 64 18.41 14.87 10.39
CA TRP A 64 18.19 13.76 9.49
C TRP A 64 18.64 12.43 10.12
N PRO A 65 17.88 11.30 9.96
CA PRO A 65 16.62 11.13 9.21
C PRO A 65 15.34 11.25 10.08
N MET A 66 15.39 11.90 11.24
CA MET A 66 14.26 11.97 12.18
C MET A 66 12.95 12.55 11.58
N PRO A 67 12.97 13.50 10.61
CA PRO A 67 11.73 13.94 9.96
C PRO A 67 11.04 12.87 9.11
N SER A 68 11.69 11.74 8.77
CA SER A 68 11.03 10.63 8.11
C SER A 68 9.91 10.04 8.98
N GLY A 69 8.77 9.72 8.37
CA GLY A 69 7.65 9.07 9.05
C GLY A 69 8.01 7.68 9.58
N VAL A 70 8.98 7.02 8.96
CA VAL A 70 9.47 5.70 9.40
C VAL A 70 10.52 5.85 10.50
N TRP A 71 11.58 6.65 10.27
CA TRP A 71 12.75 6.69 11.16
C TRP A 71 12.55 7.54 12.40
N SER A 72 11.55 8.41 12.42
CA SER A 72 11.09 9.03 13.67
C SER A 72 10.63 8.00 14.73
N LYS A 73 10.36 6.76 14.28
CA LYS A 73 9.87 5.63 15.08
C LYS A 73 10.84 4.43 15.04
N ARG A 74 12.14 4.71 14.88
CA ARG A 74 13.19 3.70 14.67
C ARG A 74 13.16 2.55 15.69
N GLU A 75 12.82 2.83 16.94
CA GLU A 75 12.74 1.85 18.02
C GLU A 75 11.64 0.79 17.75
N TRP A 76 10.63 1.17 16.99
CA TRP A 76 9.51 0.31 16.63
C TRP A 76 9.65 -0.31 15.23
N VAL A 77 10.70 0.05 14.48
CA VAL A 77 10.98 -0.48 13.15
C VAL A 77 12.19 -1.42 13.20
N ASN A 78 13.35 -0.88 13.47
CA ASN A 78 14.59 -1.64 13.66
C ASN A 78 15.54 -0.85 14.56
N PRO A 79 15.50 -1.08 15.88
CA PRO A 79 16.31 -0.36 16.85
C PRO A 79 17.80 -0.67 16.77
N GLU A 80 18.18 -1.74 16.07
CA GLU A 80 19.55 -2.19 15.98
C GLU A 80 20.36 -1.49 14.87
N LEU A 81 19.71 -0.70 13.99
CA LEU A 81 20.42 0.05 12.95
C LEU A 81 21.17 1.25 13.54
N ASP A 82 22.41 1.41 13.13
CA ASP A 82 23.15 2.64 13.34
C ASP A 82 22.63 3.74 12.37
N ASP A 83 22.93 5.01 12.66
CA ASP A 83 22.46 6.13 11.81
C ASP A 83 23.03 6.04 10.38
N GLU A 84 24.25 5.51 10.23
CA GLU A 84 24.90 5.29 8.93
C GLU A 84 24.27 4.19 8.08
N ASP A 85 23.52 3.26 8.70
CA ASP A 85 22.80 2.20 8.00
C ASP A 85 21.49 2.71 7.40
N ILE A 86 20.96 3.83 7.91
CA ILE A 86 19.62 4.30 7.58
C ILE A 86 19.61 4.96 6.19
N ILE A 87 18.90 4.34 5.28
CA ILE A 87 18.65 4.84 3.94
C ILE A 87 17.25 5.43 3.88
N SER A 88 17.15 6.74 3.81
CA SER A 88 15.88 7.46 3.75
C SER A 88 15.86 8.48 2.59
N LEU A 89 14.69 8.67 2.01
CA LEU A 89 14.36 9.72 1.04
C LEU A 89 13.32 10.70 1.62
N GLY A 90 13.05 10.63 2.93
CA GLY A 90 12.05 11.48 3.61
C GLY A 90 10.62 10.90 3.54
N GLU A 91 10.50 9.59 3.36
CA GLU A 91 9.22 8.87 3.28
C GLU A 91 8.40 8.99 4.57
N GLY A 92 7.09 8.88 4.43
CA GLY A 92 6.12 9.01 5.50
C GLY A 92 5.69 10.45 5.75
N PHE A 93 4.94 10.67 6.84
CA PHE A 93 4.25 11.92 7.15
C PHE A 93 3.46 12.50 5.98
N THR A 94 2.98 11.63 5.10
CA THR A 94 2.15 12.02 3.97
C THR A 94 0.86 12.69 4.46
N PRO A 95 0.27 13.60 3.69
CA PRO A 95 -0.94 14.30 4.13
C PRO A 95 -2.08 13.37 4.51
N ILE A 96 -2.80 13.71 5.57
CA ILE A 96 -4.13 13.20 5.88
C ILE A 96 -5.11 14.37 5.74
N VAL A 97 -6.06 14.25 4.80
CA VAL A 97 -6.89 15.37 4.37
C VAL A 97 -8.35 15.08 4.65
N PRO A 98 -9.09 15.97 5.33
CA PRO A 98 -10.54 15.83 5.48
C PRO A 98 -11.25 16.07 4.14
N MET A 99 -12.19 15.20 3.80
CA MET A 99 -12.92 15.26 2.53
C MET A 99 -14.44 15.31 2.77
N PRO A 100 -14.97 16.39 3.39
CA PRO A 100 -16.35 16.42 3.82
C PRO A 100 -17.37 16.36 2.67
N THR A 101 -17.04 16.92 1.50
CA THR A 101 -17.93 16.90 0.34
C THR A 101 -17.99 15.52 -0.30
N LEU A 102 -16.83 14.86 -0.50
CA LEU A 102 -16.77 13.47 -0.95
C LEU A 102 -17.42 12.54 0.07
N GLY A 103 -17.17 12.80 1.36
CA GLY A 103 -17.75 12.02 2.45
C GLY A 103 -19.28 12.05 2.42
N ARG A 104 -19.88 13.23 2.29
CA ARG A 104 -21.35 13.35 2.14
C ARG A 104 -21.87 12.59 0.92
N ALA A 105 -21.17 12.65 -0.21
CA ALA A 105 -21.54 11.90 -1.41
C ALA A 105 -21.45 10.37 -1.23
N LEU A 106 -20.61 9.90 -0.30
CA LEU A 106 -20.47 8.49 0.07
C LEU A 106 -21.30 8.08 1.30
N GLY A 107 -22.02 9.02 1.92
CA GLY A 107 -22.84 8.78 3.12
C GLY A 107 -22.07 8.78 4.45
N VAL A 108 -20.87 9.33 4.50
CA VAL A 108 -20.02 9.45 5.70
C VAL A 108 -19.66 10.90 5.97
N ALA A 109 -20.07 11.46 7.09
CA ALA A 109 -19.81 12.86 7.41
C ALA A 109 -18.32 13.15 7.71
N ASN A 110 -17.61 12.20 8.30
CA ASN A 110 -16.25 12.38 8.80
C ASN A 110 -15.25 11.50 8.02
N LEU A 111 -15.10 11.79 6.72
CA LEU A 111 -14.18 11.11 5.81
C LEU A 111 -12.83 11.81 5.74
N TRP A 112 -11.76 11.04 5.88
CA TRP A 112 -10.37 11.46 5.72
C TRP A 112 -9.66 10.59 4.70
N ILE A 113 -8.76 11.17 3.91
CA ILE A 113 -7.91 10.43 2.97
C ILE A 113 -6.45 10.55 3.39
N LYS A 114 -5.80 9.42 3.66
CA LYS A 114 -4.36 9.34 3.90
C LYS A 114 -3.64 9.16 2.56
N GLN A 115 -2.99 10.22 2.08
CA GLN A 115 -2.43 10.31 0.73
C GLN A 115 -1.01 9.74 0.64
N CYS A 116 -0.85 8.41 0.64
CA CYS A 116 0.45 7.75 0.55
C CYS A 116 1.14 7.93 -0.81
N GLY A 117 0.43 8.40 -1.82
CA GLY A 117 0.99 8.80 -3.11
C GLY A 117 1.98 9.97 -3.04
N HIS A 118 2.02 10.72 -1.93
CA HIS A 118 2.99 11.78 -1.71
C HIS A 118 4.36 11.30 -1.16
N ASN A 119 4.57 10.00 -1.03
CA ASN A 119 5.89 9.46 -0.77
C ASN A 119 6.82 9.68 -1.98
N PRO A 120 8.16 9.65 -1.80
CA PRO A 120 9.15 10.00 -2.83
C PRO A 120 8.97 9.28 -4.17
N THR A 121 8.59 8.00 -4.19
CA THR A 121 8.36 7.26 -5.44
C THR A 121 6.89 7.20 -5.85
N GLY A 122 6.03 7.94 -5.17
CA GLY A 122 4.62 8.03 -5.49
C GLY A 122 3.75 6.92 -4.91
N SER A 123 4.19 6.17 -3.87
CA SER A 123 3.37 5.14 -3.23
C SER A 123 3.80 4.78 -1.80
N PHE A 124 2.92 4.09 -1.06
CA PHE A 124 3.22 3.57 0.28
C PHE A 124 4.35 2.53 0.33
N LYS A 125 4.81 2.02 -0.82
CA LYS A 125 5.88 1.01 -0.88
C LYS A 125 7.19 1.54 -0.30
N ASP A 126 7.39 2.83 -0.34
CA ASP A 126 8.56 3.52 0.21
C ASP A 126 8.74 3.23 1.70
N LEU A 127 7.64 3.21 2.46
CA LEU A 127 7.67 2.94 3.89
C LEU A 127 8.31 1.58 4.23
N GLY A 128 8.05 0.56 3.40
CA GLY A 128 8.64 -0.75 3.60
C GLY A 128 10.04 -0.88 3.01
N MET A 129 10.31 -0.14 1.95
CA MET A 129 11.57 -0.28 1.22
C MET A 129 12.73 0.41 1.95
N THR A 130 12.47 1.54 2.61
CA THR A 130 13.47 2.20 3.47
C THR A 130 13.97 1.24 4.57
N GLY A 131 13.07 0.51 5.26
CA GLY A 131 13.44 -0.45 6.30
C GLY A 131 14.23 -1.65 5.76
N LEU A 132 13.81 -2.19 4.61
CA LEU A 132 14.49 -3.31 3.97
C LEU A 132 15.90 -2.93 3.49
N VAL A 133 16.03 -1.82 2.75
CA VAL A 133 17.32 -1.41 2.15
C VAL A 133 18.30 -0.99 3.25
N SER A 134 17.84 -0.33 4.31
CA SER A 134 18.67 -0.01 5.48
C SER A 134 19.26 -1.28 6.12
N GLN A 135 18.45 -2.33 6.28
CA GLN A 135 18.96 -3.61 6.79
C GLN A 135 19.98 -4.24 5.82
N VAL A 136 19.78 -4.13 4.52
CA VAL A 136 20.76 -4.63 3.53
C VAL A 136 22.08 -3.86 3.66
N VAL A 137 22.06 -2.56 3.84
CA VAL A 137 23.27 -1.75 4.06
C VAL A 137 24.01 -2.21 5.30
N ARG A 138 23.31 -2.40 6.44
CA ARG A 138 23.89 -2.95 7.66
C ARG A 138 24.55 -4.31 7.42
N LEU A 139 23.85 -5.24 6.77
CA LEU A 139 24.36 -6.57 6.49
C LEU A 139 25.66 -6.52 5.66
N ARG A 140 25.68 -5.68 4.61
CA ARG A 140 26.88 -5.48 3.79
C ARG A 140 28.03 -4.87 4.59
N ARG A 141 27.77 -3.89 5.45
CA ARG A 141 28.75 -3.29 6.35
C ARG A 141 29.31 -4.31 7.35
N GLN A 142 28.48 -5.26 7.77
CA GLN A 142 28.89 -6.37 8.63
C GLN A 142 29.60 -7.53 7.89
N GLY A 143 29.85 -7.37 6.58
CA GLY A 143 30.60 -8.34 5.78
C GLY A 143 29.73 -9.38 5.07
N ALA A 144 28.40 -9.30 5.11
CA ALA A 144 27.55 -10.19 4.34
C ALA A 144 27.71 -9.93 2.83
N HIS A 145 27.92 -11.01 2.07
CA HIS A 145 28.02 -10.92 0.61
C HIS A 145 26.61 -10.82 -0.01
N ILE A 146 26.12 -9.60 -0.18
CA ILE A 146 24.89 -9.30 -0.91
C ILE A 146 25.28 -8.52 -2.18
N ALA A 147 25.25 -9.21 -3.32
CA ALA A 147 25.68 -8.66 -4.61
C ALA A 147 24.70 -7.61 -5.12
N ALA A 148 23.39 -7.84 -4.96
CA ALA A 148 22.33 -6.95 -5.39
C ALA A 148 21.06 -7.20 -4.57
N VAL A 149 20.08 -6.31 -4.73
CA VAL A 149 18.71 -6.52 -4.24
C VAL A 149 17.77 -6.67 -5.44
N ALA A 150 16.87 -7.66 -5.40
CA ALA A 150 15.99 -7.92 -6.53
C ALA A 150 14.52 -8.01 -6.13
N CYS A 151 13.63 -7.68 -7.06
CA CYS A 151 12.21 -7.97 -6.94
C CYS A 151 11.59 -8.37 -8.29
N ALA A 152 10.51 -9.16 -8.23
CA ALA A 152 9.58 -9.30 -9.33
C ALA A 152 8.41 -8.32 -9.13
N SER A 153 8.31 -7.28 -9.97
CA SER A 153 7.23 -6.30 -9.88
C SER A 153 7.17 -5.41 -11.11
N THR A 154 5.98 -5.17 -11.61
CA THR A 154 5.72 -4.23 -12.71
C THR A 154 5.30 -2.84 -12.24
N GLY A 155 5.35 -2.53 -10.92
CA GLY A 155 4.75 -1.29 -10.43
C GLY A 155 5.47 -0.69 -9.22
N ASP A 156 4.71 -0.29 -8.21
CA ASP A 156 5.21 0.49 -7.07
C ASP A 156 6.35 -0.16 -6.27
N THR A 157 6.41 -1.50 -6.23
CA THR A 157 7.51 -2.19 -5.52
C THR A 157 8.83 -2.02 -6.25
N SER A 158 8.84 -2.13 -7.59
CA SER A 158 10.06 -1.90 -8.39
C SER A 158 10.51 -0.45 -8.32
N ALA A 159 9.57 0.50 -8.40
CA ALA A 159 9.85 1.92 -8.26
C ALA A 159 10.55 2.25 -6.92
N ALA A 160 9.95 1.79 -5.81
CA ALA A 160 10.53 2.00 -4.49
C ALA A 160 11.89 1.30 -4.34
N LEU A 161 12.00 0.02 -4.73
CA LEU A 161 13.28 -0.71 -4.65
C LEU A 161 14.39 0.05 -5.37
N SER A 162 14.15 0.45 -6.61
CA SER A 162 15.13 1.11 -7.46
C SER A 162 15.61 2.42 -6.85
N ALA A 163 14.70 3.26 -6.34
CA ALA A 163 15.04 4.54 -5.74
C ALA A 163 15.86 4.39 -4.45
N TYR A 164 15.45 3.50 -3.54
CA TYR A 164 16.16 3.29 -2.27
C TYR A 164 17.50 2.59 -2.47
N CYS A 165 17.60 1.64 -3.40
CA CYS A 165 18.88 1.02 -3.76
C CYS A 165 19.83 2.01 -4.44
N ALA A 166 19.35 2.89 -5.33
CA ALA A 166 20.14 3.96 -5.91
C ALA A 166 20.66 4.92 -4.82
N ARG A 167 19.82 5.31 -3.86
CA ARG A 167 20.22 6.13 -2.70
C ARG A 167 21.29 5.44 -1.85
N ALA A 168 21.21 4.12 -1.71
CA ALA A 168 22.15 3.31 -0.94
C ALA A 168 23.42 2.92 -1.71
N GLN A 169 23.51 3.23 -3.00
CA GLN A 169 24.56 2.74 -3.91
C GLN A 169 24.69 1.20 -3.88
N VAL A 170 23.54 0.52 -3.81
CA VAL A 170 23.44 -0.93 -3.87
C VAL A 170 22.86 -1.32 -5.23
N PRO A 171 23.48 -2.25 -5.97
CA PRO A 171 22.91 -2.73 -7.23
C PRO A 171 21.49 -3.28 -7.05
N SER A 172 20.60 -2.97 -7.98
CA SER A 172 19.23 -3.46 -7.95
C SER A 172 18.80 -4.09 -9.28
N ILE A 173 17.98 -5.14 -9.20
CA ILE A 173 17.48 -5.88 -10.36
C ILE A 173 15.96 -5.95 -10.26
N VAL A 174 15.27 -5.51 -11.31
CA VAL A 174 13.82 -5.59 -11.44
C VAL A 174 13.47 -6.61 -12.51
N PHE A 175 12.80 -7.67 -12.10
CA PHE A 175 12.27 -8.68 -13.01
C PHE A 175 10.78 -8.45 -13.25
N LEU A 176 10.34 -8.68 -14.48
CA LEU A 176 8.95 -8.45 -14.88
C LEU A 176 8.55 -9.37 -16.05
N PRO A 177 7.26 -9.74 -16.16
CA PRO A 177 6.76 -10.48 -17.29
C PRO A 177 6.82 -9.63 -18.57
N ALA A 178 7.33 -10.19 -19.66
CA ALA A 178 7.31 -9.54 -20.96
C ALA A 178 5.86 -9.28 -21.43
N GLY A 179 5.65 -8.19 -22.16
CA GLY A 179 4.35 -7.84 -22.74
C GLY A 179 3.29 -7.26 -21.78
N LYS A 180 3.58 -7.07 -20.49
CA LYS A 180 2.67 -6.46 -19.49
C LYS A 180 3.24 -5.18 -18.88
N LEU A 181 3.90 -4.35 -19.67
CA LEU A 181 4.64 -3.20 -19.22
C LEU A 181 3.90 -1.92 -19.62
N SER A 182 3.66 -1.03 -18.66
CA SER A 182 3.34 0.36 -18.96
C SER A 182 4.60 1.22 -18.88
N ASP A 183 4.68 2.24 -19.71
CA ASP A 183 5.83 3.16 -19.73
C ASP A 183 6.01 3.85 -18.38
N GLU A 184 4.90 4.19 -17.70
CA GLU A 184 4.94 4.84 -16.39
C GLU A 184 5.53 3.93 -15.29
N GLN A 185 5.30 2.61 -15.40
CA GLN A 185 5.82 1.64 -14.44
C GLN A 185 7.29 1.34 -14.65
N LEU A 186 7.77 1.42 -15.90
CA LEU A 186 9.18 1.23 -16.25
C LEU A 186 10.04 2.48 -16.00
N THR A 187 9.46 3.65 -16.11
CA THR A 187 10.22 4.92 -16.04
C THR A 187 11.03 5.02 -14.75
N GLN A 188 10.44 4.75 -13.59
CA GLN A 188 11.16 4.92 -12.30
C GLN A 188 12.34 3.93 -12.14
N PRO A 189 12.21 2.61 -12.38
CA PRO A 189 13.34 1.69 -12.35
C PRO A 189 14.46 2.06 -13.31
N ILE A 190 14.13 2.41 -14.56
CA ILE A 190 15.11 2.80 -15.58
C ILE A 190 15.84 4.07 -15.18
N CYS A 191 15.14 5.12 -14.78
CA CYS A 191 15.74 6.38 -14.35
C CYS A 191 16.59 6.26 -13.07
N SER A 192 16.31 5.25 -12.24
CA SER A 192 17.12 4.91 -11.06
C SER A 192 18.27 3.95 -11.37
N TYR A 193 18.53 3.67 -12.64
CA TYR A 193 19.59 2.77 -13.11
C TYR A 193 19.52 1.35 -12.58
N SER A 194 18.32 0.85 -12.23
CA SER A 194 18.12 -0.56 -11.93
C SER A 194 18.25 -1.42 -13.19
N GLN A 195 18.91 -2.57 -13.08
CA GLN A 195 18.90 -3.56 -14.15
C GLN A 195 17.46 -4.10 -14.30
N THR A 196 16.81 -3.77 -15.41
CA THR A 196 15.44 -4.21 -15.69
C THR A 196 15.47 -5.39 -16.66
N VAL A 197 14.84 -6.51 -16.29
CA VAL A 197 14.84 -7.78 -17.03
C VAL A 197 13.41 -8.20 -17.32
N ALA A 198 13.04 -8.26 -18.59
CA ALA A 198 11.76 -8.80 -19.04
C ALA A 198 11.89 -10.31 -19.34
N LEU A 199 10.99 -11.12 -18.77
CA LEU A 199 10.98 -12.57 -18.90
C LEU A 199 9.73 -13.03 -19.66
N ASP A 200 9.90 -13.96 -20.58
CA ASP A 200 8.80 -14.55 -21.36
C ASP A 200 7.99 -15.55 -20.52
N THR A 201 7.33 -15.06 -19.47
CA THR A 201 6.49 -15.84 -18.55
C THR A 201 5.43 -14.94 -17.91
N ASP A 202 4.51 -15.54 -17.14
CA ASP A 202 3.57 -14.81 -16.31
C ASP A 202 4.22 -14.33 -14.98
N PHE A 203 3.43 -13.68 -14.12
CA PHE A 203 3.94 -13.15 -12.85
C PHE A 203 4.40 -14.27 -11.91
N ASP A 204 3.70 -15.38 -11.84
CA ASP A 204 4.04 -16.49 -10.92
C ASP A 204 5.32 -17.21 -11.40
N GLY A 205 5.48 -17.43 -12.70
CA GLY A 205 6.71 -17.93 -13.30
C GLY A 205 7.89 -16.98 -13.08
N CYS A 206 7.67 -15.68 -13.24
CA CYS A 206 8.66 -14.66 -12.94
C CYS A 206 9.11 -14.74 -11.46
N MET A 207 8.17 -14.82 -10.52
CA MET A 207 8.47 -14.96 -9.08
C MET A 207 9.28 -16.20 -8.75
N ALA A 208 8.95 -17.35 -9.36
CA ALA A 208 9.69 -18.59 -9.14
C ALA A 208 11.14 -18.50 -9.63
N LEU A 209 11.35 -17.93 -10.82
CA LEU A 209 12.68 -17.73 -11.40
C LEU A 209 13.53 -16.76 -10.56
N VAL A 210 12.93 -15.65 -10.13
CA VAL A 210 13.62 -14.64 -9.29
C VAL A 210 14.02 -15.23 -7.94
N ALA A 211 13.14 -16.00 -7.29
CA ALA A 211 13.46 -16.65 -6.03
C ALA A 211 14.64 -17.64 -6.18
N ALA A 212 14.62 -18.43 -7.25
CA ALA A 212 15.72 -19.36 -7.56
C ALA A 212 17.04 -18.63 -7.88
N PHE A 213 16.98 -17.54 -8.64
CA PHE A 213 18.15 -16.71 -8.96
C PHE A 213 18.74 -16.07 -7.69
N CYS A 214 17.90 -15.46 -6.86
CA CYS A 214 18.33 -14.83 -5.62
C CYS A 214 19.05 -15.82 -4.68
N SER A 215 18.46 -16.99 -4.50
CA SER A 215 19.04 -18.04 -3.63
C SER A 215 20.40 -18.55 -4.11
N ARG A 216 20.66 -18.57 -5.42
CA ARG A 216 21.92 -19.10 -5.99
C ARG A 216 23.06 -18.07 -6.05
N HIS A 217 22.75 -16.79 -6.12
CA HIS A 217 23.71 -15.77 -6.50
C HIS A 217 23.95 -14.68 -5.44
N GLY A 218 23.55 -14.89 -4.19
CA GLY A 218 23.75 -13.89 -3.13
C GLY A 218 22.97 -12.59 -3.40
N VAL A 219 21.80 -12.69 -4.03
CA VAL A 219 20.92 -11.55 -4.30
C VAL A 219 19.80 -11.53 -3.26
N TYR A 220 19.58 -10.38 -2.63
CA TYR A 220 18.58 -10.24 -1.58
C TYR A 220 17.19 -10.03 -2.17
N LEU A 221 16.22 -10.86 -1.80
CA LEU A 221 14.85 -10.80 -2.34
C LEU A 221 13.98 -9.78 -1.59
N ALA A 222 13.46 -8.78 -2.30
CA ALA A 222 12.70 -7.65 -1.75
C ALA A 222 11.18 -7.74 -1.95
N ASN A 223 10.63 -8.88 -2.32
CA ASN A 223 9.19 -9.06 -2.54
C ASN A 223 8.36 -9.03 -1.24
N SER A 224 7.04 -9.09 -1.38
CA SER A 224 6.07 -8.89 -0.27
C SER A 224 6.16 -9.90 0.86
N MET A 225 6.90 -10.98 0.69
CA MET A 225 7.18 -11.97 1.74
C MET A 225 8.20 -11.48 2.78
N ASN A 226 9.00 -10.48 2.45
CA ASN A 226 10.02 -9.97 3.37
C ASN A 226 9.37 -9.23 4.55
N PRO A 227 9.56 -9.70 5.80
CA PRO A 227 8.89 -9.14 6.96
C PRO A 227 9.37 -7.72 7.32
N LEU A 228 10.58 -7.32 6.94
CA LEU A 228 11.10 -5.96 7.18
C LEU A 228 10.27 -4.89 6.47
N ARG A 229 9.64 -5.25 5.34
CA ARG A 229 8.72 -4.33 4.66
C ARG A 229 7.47 -4.04 5.49
N ILE A 230 6.98 -5.02 6.23
CA ILE A 230 5.83 -4.86 7.14
C ILE A 230 6.20 -3.90 8.27
N GLU A 231 7.43 -3.98 8.78
CA GLU A 231 7.90 -3.10 9.86
C GLU A 231 7.94 -1.63 9.46
N GLY A 232 8.45 -1.30 8.28
CA GLY A 232 8.38 0.07 7.78
C GLY A 232 6.94 0.53 7.49
N GLN A 233 6.12 -0.31 6.85
CA GLN A 233 4.72 0.01 6.55
C GLN A 233 3.84 0.15 7.81
N LYS A 234 4.18 -0.52 8.89
CA LYS A 234 3.48 -0.43 10.18
C LYS A 234 3.43 1.00 10.72
N THR A 235 4.43 1.83 10.41
CA THR A 235 4.50 3.21 10.86
C THR A 235 3.35 4.08 10.35
N LEU A 236 2.70 3.70 9.24
CA LEU A 236 1.55 4.41 8.70
C LEU A 236 0.39 4.48 9.71
N SER A 237 0.15 3.41 10.46
CA SER A 237 -0.89 3.42 11.50
C SER A 237 -0.57 4.40 12.64
N ILE A 238 0.72 4.55 12.96
CA ILE A 238 1.19 5.49 13.98
C ILE A 238 1.04 6.93 13.47
N GLU A 239 1.37 7.18 12.19
CA GLU A 239 1.16 8.48 11.57
C GLU A 239 -0.31 8.89 11.55
N ILE A 240 -1.23 7.96 11.24
CA ILE A 240 -2.67 8.23 11.23
C ILE A 240 -3.11 8.70 12.62
N ALA A 241 -2.79 7.96 13.68
CA ALA A 241 -3.15 8.36 15.03
C ALA A 241 -2.48 9.69 15.42
N GLN A 242 -1.19 9.87 15.14
CA GLN A 242 -0.43 11.08 15.42
C GLN A 242 -1.00 12.31 14.72
N GLN A 243 -1.37 12.20 13.44
CA GLN A 243 -1.92 13.30 12.65
C GLN A 243 -3.38 13.62 13.03
N LEU A 244 -4.09 12.67 13.63
CA LEU A 244 -5.43 12.87 14.22
C LEU A 244 -5.36 13.23 15.73
N GLY A 245 -4.24 13.76 16.20
CA GLY A 245 -4.08 14.14 17.63
C GLY A 245 -4.06 12.95 18.59
N TRP A 246 -3.51 11.83 18.16
CA TRP A 246 -3.47 10.53 18.87
C TRP A 246 -4.85 9.90 19.06
N GLN A 247 -5.82 10.32 18.25
CA GLN A 247 -7.14 9.68 18.14
C GLN A 247 -7.07 8.56 17.10
N VAL A 248 -7.77 7.46 17.40
CA VAL A 248 -7.91 6.36 16.46
C VAL A 248 -9.26 6.47 15.74
N PRO A 249 -9.31 6.45 14.40
CA PRO A 249 -10.57 6.46 13.67
C PRO A 249 -11.39 5.21 13.98
N ASP A 250 -12.68 5.23 13.68
CA ASP A 250 -13.52 4.05 13.84
C ASP A 250 -13.20 3.01 12.75
N TRP A 251 -12.93 3.47 11.55
CA TRP A 251 -12.59 2.62 10.42
C TRP A 251 -11.35 3.08 9.66
N VAL A 252 -10.54 2.10 9.24
CA VAL A 252 -9.49 2.30 8.22
C VAL A 252 -9.82 1.43 7.02
N VAL A 253 -9.97 2.04 5.86
CA VAL A 253 -10.25 1.37 4.58
C VAL A 253 -8.96 1.23 3.79
N VAL A 254 -8.59 0.01 3.42
CA VAL A 254 -7.30 -0.26 2.79
C VAL A 254 -7.44 -1.18 1.57
N PRO A 255 -6.81 -0.82 0.42
CA PRO A 255 -6.74 -1.72 -0.74
C PRO A 255 -5.94 -2.98 -0.42
N GLY A 256 -6.46 -4.16 -0.81
CA GLY A 256 -5.91 -5.47 -0.47
C GLY A 256 -5.40 -6.28 -1.68
N GLY A 257 -4.13 -6.11 -2.06
CA GLY A 257 -3.43 -6.98 -3.02
C GLY A 257 -2.71 -8.15 -2.31
N ASN A 258 -1.39 -8.11 -2.14
CA ASN A 258 -0.61 -9.11 -1.39
C ASN A 258 -0.84 -9.12 0.14
N LEU A 259 -1.70 -8.24 0.64
CA LEU A 259 -2.18 -8.14 2.03
C LEU A 259 -1.12 -7.79 3.09
N GLY A 260 0.12 -7.52 2.70
CA GLY A 260 1.17 -7.09 3.63
C GLY A 260 0.84 -5.76 4.30
N HIS A 261 0.22 -4.81 3.58
CA HIS A 261 -0.19 -3.51 4.11
C HIS A 261 -1.30 -3.64 5.16
N VAL A 262 -2.27 -4.53 4.92
CA VAL A 262 -3.33 -4.86 5.91
C VAL A 262 -2.69 -5.37 7.21
N THR A 263 -1.76 -6.33 7.09
CA THR A 263 -1.01 -6.88 8.21
C THR A 263 -0.22 -5.78 8.95
N ALA A 264 0.44 -4.89 8.22
CA ALA A 264 1.24 -3.81 8.79
C ALA A 264 0.38 -2.82 9.60
N LEU A 265 -0.73 -2.35 9.02
CA LEU A 265 -1.67 -1.46 9.70
C LEU A 265 -2.21 -2.09 11.00
N ALA A 266 -2.69 -3.33 10.93
CA ALA A 266 -3.23 -4.04 12.08
C ALA A 266 -2.18 -4.22 13.19
N ARG A 267 -0.93 -4.56 12.83
CA ARG A 267 0.17 -4.68 13.81
C ARG A 267 0.53 -3.35 14.44
N GLY A 268 0.56 -2.29 13.67
CA GLY A 268 0.90 -0.98 14.19
C GLY A 268 -0.16 -0.42 15.14
N PHE A 269 -1.46 -0.58 14.84
CA PHE A 269 -2.52 -0.19 15.77
C PHE A 269 -2.53 -1.05 17.03
N ALA A 270 -2.32 -2.37 16.91
CA ALA A 270 -2.21 -3.26 18.06
C ALA A 270 -1.06 -2.88 19.00
N LEU A 271 0.11 -2.56 18.45
CA LEU A 271 1.28 -2.16 19.23
C LEU A 271 1.04 -0.81 19.95
N GLN A 272 0.41 0.16 19.26
CA GLN A 272 0.04 1.44 19.88
C GLN A 272 -0.88 1.26 21.09
N LYS A 273 -1.91 0.42 20.94
CA LYS A 273 -2.84 0.10 22.04
C LYS A 273 -2.11 -0.62 23.18
N LYS A 274 -1.30 -1.62 22.85
CA LYS A 274 -0.54 -2.39 23.86
C LYS A 274 0.41 -1.54 24.67
N LEU A 275 1.07 -0.55 24.05
CA LEU A 275 2.00 0.35 24.71
C LEU A 275 1.34 1.65 25.25
N GLY A 276 0.01 1.73 25.22
CA GLY A 276 -0.75 2.83 25.82
C GLY A 276 -0.66 4.16 25.07
N LEU A 277 -0.31 4.16 23.77
CA LEU A 277 -0.37 5.38 22.97
C LEU A 277 -1.81 5.70 22.56
N THR A 278 -2.63 4.68 22.38
CA THR A 278 -4.04 4.79 22.06
C THR A 278 -4.84 3.80 22.92
N ASP A 279 -6.12 4.01 23.05
CA ASP A 279 -7.03 3.20 23.87
C ASP A 279 -7.76 2.11 23.09
N LYS A 280 -7.88 2.28 21.76
CA LYS A 280 -8.58 1.36 20.87
C LYS A 280 -7.77 1.05 19.60
N GLU A 281 -8.26 0.06 18.86
CA GLU A 281 -7.85 -0.23 17.49
C GLU A 281 -9.02 0.10 16.56
N PRO A 282 -8.78 0.53 15.31
CA PRO A 282 -9.86 0.73 14.35
C PRO A 282 -10.36 -0.61 13.81
N LYS A 283 -11.59 -0.67 13.35
CA LYS A 283 -12.01 -1.70 12.43
C LYS A 283 -11.34 -1.52 11.07
N LEU A 284 -11.02 -2.61 10.40
CA LEU A 284 -10.41 -2.58 9.08
C LEU A 284 -11.42 -3.02 8.02
N LEU A 285 -11.60 -2.21 7.00
CA LEU A 285 -12.27 -2.61 5.75
C LEU A 285 -11.21 -2.86 4.68
N VAL A 286 -11.05 -4.11 4.28
CA VAL A 286 -10.16 -4.47 3.17
C VAL A 286 -10.94 -4.54 1.89
N ALA A 287 -10.49 -3.78 0.89
CA ALA A 287 -11.13 -3.67 -0.41
C ALA A 287 -10.34 -4.44 -1.47
N GLN A 288 -11.02 -5.27 -2.27
CA GLN A 288 -10.42 -6.01 -3.39
C GLN A 288 -11.15 -5.74 -4.70
N ALA A 289 -10.45 -5.82 -5.84
CA ALA A 289 -11.09 -5.83 -7.14
C ALA A 289 -11.83 -7.16 -7.34
N ALA A 290 -13.07 -7.14 -7.78
CA ALA A 290 -13.92 -8.33 -7.89
C ALA A 290 -13.31 -9.45 -8.76
N GLN A 291 -12.54 -9.07 -9.78
CA GLN A 291 -11.81 -10.00 -10.65
C GLN A 291 -10.60 -10.67 -9.96
N ALA A 292 -10.17 -10.16 -8.80
CA ALA A 292 -9.02 -10.65 -8.04
C ALA A 292 -9.31 -10.53 -6.53
N ALA A 293 -10.36 -11.20 -6.04
CA ALA A 293 -10.89 -11.06 -4.69
C ALA A 293 -10.82 -12.35 -3.83
N PRO A 294 -9.64 -13.00 -3.70
CA PRO A 294 -9.54 -14.26 -2.96
C PRO A 294 -9.82 -14.09 -1.46
N LEU A 295 -9.45 -12.97 -0.84
CA LEU A 295 -9.73 -12.69 0.57
C LEU A 295 -11.23 -12.42 0.80
N TYR A 296 -11.90 -11.70 -0.12
CA TYR A 296 -13.35 -11.51 -0.05
C TYR A 296 -14.09 -12.84 -0.11
N ARG A 297 -13.68 -13.74 -1.01
CA ARG A 297 -14.24 -15.09 -1.08
C ARG A 297 -14.03 -15.85 0.22
N ALA A 298 -12.81 -15.82 0.79
CA ALA A 298 -12.54 -16.43 2.08
C ALA A 298 -13.42 -15.85 3.21
N TYR A 299 -13.56 -14.52 3.27
CA TYR A 299 -14.43 -13.83 4.21
C TYR A 299 -15.89 -14.30 4.12
N ARG A 300 -16.41 -14.44 2.88
CA ARG A 300 -17.79 -14.94 2.62
C ARG A 300 -17.97 -16.41 2.96
N HIS A 301 -16.88 -17.19 3.08
CA HIS A 301 -16.89 -18.62 3.38
C HIS A 301 -16.18 -18.90 4.73
N SER A 302 -16.54 -18.16 5.77
CA SER A 302 -16.02 -18.35 7.14
C SER A 302 -14.49 -18.38 7.22
N TRP A 303 -13.82 -17.51 6.45
CA TRP A 303 -12.37 -17.35 6.37
C TRP A 303 -11.62 -18.57 5.79
N GLN A 304 -12.31 -19.48 5.12
CA GLN A 304 -11.68 -20.60 4.42
C GLN A 304 -11.05 -20.10 3.12
N PHE A 305 -9.74 -19.96 3.14
CA PHE A 305 -8.98 -19.44 2.00
C PHE A 305 -8.75 -20.53 0.94
N GLN A 306 -9.02 -20.16 -0.31
CA GLN A 306 -8.63 -20.91 -1.49
C GLN A 306 -7.97 -19.95 -2.49
N GLN A 307 -6.83 -20.35 -3.03
CA GLN A 307 -6.20 -19.59 -4.11
C GLN A 307 -7.11 -19.55 -5.35
N THR A 308 -7.02 -18.46 -6.10
CA THR A 308 -7.80 -18.26 -7.33
C THR A 308 -6.90 -17.77 -8.43
N VAL A 309 -7.35 -17.86 -9.66
CA VAL A 309 -6.72 -17.15 -10.79
C VAL A 309 -7.26 -15.72 -10.78
N ALA A 310 -6.38 -14.74 -10.79
CA ALA A 310 -6.77 -13.34 -10.90
C ALA A 310 -7.18 -13.00 -12.32
N GLY A 311 -8.35 -12.39 -12.48
CA GLY A 311 -8.78 -11.79 -13.73
C GLY A 311 -8.19 -10.40 -13.96
N PRO A 312 -8.42 -9.81 -15.14
CA PRO A 312 -7.94 -8.46 -15.46
C PRO A 312 -8.67 -7.40 -14.63
N THR A 313 -7.91 -6.43 -14.12
CA THR A 313 -8.45 -5.27 -13.41
C THR A 313 -7.61 -4.02 -13.68
N GLN A 314 -8.25 -2.86 -13.71
CA GLN A 314 -7.55 -1.57 -13.77
C GLN A 314 -6.69 -1.30 -12.52
N ALA A 315 -7.03 -1.90 -11.39
CA ALA A 315 -6.22 -1.89 -10.17
C ALA A 315 -5.10 -2.97 -10.25
N THR A 316 -4.19 -2.81 -11.19
CA THR A 316 -3.22 -3.83 -11.62
C THR A 316 -2.39 -4.46 -10.51
N ALA A 317 -1.98 -3.69 -9.49
CA ALA A 317 -1.22 -4.21 -8.34
C ALA A 317 -2.07 -5.09 -7.39
N MET A 318 -3.38 -5.19 -7.62
CA MET A 318 -4.31 -6.06 -6.91
C MET A 318 -4.67 -7.32 -7.71
N ALA A 319 -4.20 -7.49 -8.95
CA ALA A 319 -4.41 -8.68 -9.77
C ALA A 319 -3.64 -9.89 -9.21
N ILE A 320 -4.02 -10.34 -8.01
CA ILE A 320 -3.32 -11.36 -7.23
C ILE A 320 -4.33 -12.41 -6.77
N GLY A 321 -4.14 -13.64 -7.25
CA GLY A 321 -5.00 -14.77 -6.90
C GLY A 321 -4.55 -15.55 -5.66
N ASN A 322 -3.26 -15.45 -5.29
CA ASN A 322 -2.68 -16.10 -4.12
C ASN A 322 -1.85 -15.11 -3.29
N PRO A 323 -2.50 -14.26 -2.48
CA PRO A 323 -1.79 -13.25 -1.68
C PRO A 323 -0.86 -13.88 -0.65
N VAL A 324 0.42 -13.52 -0.68
CA VAL A 324 1.46 -14.07 0.21
C VAL A 324 1.11 -13.91 1.70
N ASN A 325 0.51 -12.78 2.09
CA ASN A 325 0.22 -12.48 3.49
C ASN A 325 -1.23 -12.80 3.89
N VAL A 326 -1.96 -13.63 3.14
CA VAL A 326 -3.39 -13.88 3.37
C VAL A 326 -3.68 -14.41 4.78
N ARG A 327 -2.88 -15.36 5.29
CA ARG A 327 -3.08 -15.93 6.63
C ARG A 327 -2.88 -14.89 7.73
N LYS A 328 -1.86 -14.04 7.59
CA LYS A 328 -1.61 -12.91 8.52
C LYS A 328 -2.74 -11.90 8.50
N ALA A 329 -3.25 -11.58 7.31
CA ALA A 329 -4.35 -10.64 7.15
C ALA A 329 -5.67 -11.20 7.72
N ILE A 330 -5.98 -12.48 7.52
CA ILE A 330 -7.16 -13.14 8.10
C ILE A 330 -7.09 -13.07 9.63
N ALA A 331 -5.96 -13.47 10.25
CA ALA A 331 -5.80 -13.41 11.69
C ALA A 331 -5.95 -11.96 12.22
N ALA A 332 -5.41 -10.97 11.51
CA ALA A 332 -5.55 -9.57 11.88
C ALA A 332 -7.01 -9.09 11.80
N LEU A 333 -7.73 -9.43 10.73
CA LEU A 333 -9.12 -9.02 10.53
C LEU A 333 -10.07 -9.66 11.54
N GLN A 334 -9.90 -10.95 11.83
CA GLN A 334 -10.67 -11.63 12.87
C GLN A 334 -10.51 -10.99 14.25
N ARG A 335 -9.30 -10.50 14.57
CA ARG A 335 -9.02 -9.85 15.86
C ARG A 335 -9.72 -8.50 16.03
N VAL A 336 -9.90 -7.73 14.93
CA VAL A 336 -10.49 -6.38 14.97
C VAL A 336 -11.93 -6.35 14.43
N ASP A 337 -12.60 -7.49 14.27
CA ASP A 337 -13.91 -7.59 13.62
C ASP A 337 -13.95 -6.87 12.26
N GLY A 338 -12.90 -7.11 11.47
CA GLY A 338 -12.70 -6.47 10.19
C GLY A 338 -13.59 -7.05 9.09
N VAL A 339 -13.81 -6.26 8.06
CA VAL A 339 -14.70 -6.56 6.94
C VAL A 339 -13.89 -6.62 5.64
N VAL A 340 -14.32 -7.47 4.72
CA VAL A 340 -13.75 -7.50 3.37
C VAL A 340 -14.87 -7.24 2.36
N GLU A 341 -14.61 -6.38 1.38
CA GLU A 341 -15.55 -6.07 0.31
C GLU A 341 -14.85 -6.13 -1.06
N ALA A 342 -15.63 -6.43 -2.10
CA ALA A 342 -15.14 -6.46 -3.47
C ALA A 342 -15.86 -5.42 -4.33
N ALA A 343 -15.10 -4.76 -5.23
CA ALA A 343 -15.61 -3.77 -6.16
C ALA A 343 -15.45 -4.23 -7.62
N THR A 344 -16.48 -4.05 -8.42
CA THR A 344 -16.44 -4.30 -9.87
C THR A 344 -15.66 -3.20 -10.59
N GLU A 345 -15.25 -3.43 -11.83
CA GLU A 345 -14.49 -2.46 -12.62
C GLU A 345 -15.26 -1.14 -12.84
N ASP A 346 -16.59 -1.22 -12.98
CA ASP A 346 -17.44 -0.04 -13.10
C ASP A 346 -17.51 0.75 -11.76
N GLU A 347 -17.71 0.06 -10.63
CA GLU A 347 -17.66 0.69 -9.30
C GLU A 347 -16.31 1.35 -9.03
N ILE A 348 -15.20 0.71 -9.42
CA ILE A 348 -13.85 1.26 -9.31
C ILE A 348 -13.71 2.55 -10.14
N THR A 349 -14.19 2.53 -11.40
CA THR A 349 -14.15 3.69 -12.30
C THR A 349 -14.94 4.86 -11.74
N ARG A 350 -16.17 4.62 -11.27
CA ARG A 350 -17.00 5.65 -10.64
C ARG A 350 -16.35 6.23 -9.39
N ALA A 351 -15.72 5.38 -8.60
CA ALA A 351 -15.12 5.79 -7.33
C ALA A 351 -13.86 6.64 -7.53
N TRP A 352 -12.92 6.25 -8.42
CA TRP A 352 -11.73 7.08 -8.63
C TRP A 352 -12.05 8.38 -9.37
N THR A 353 -13.02 8.38 -10.31
CA THR A 353 -13.48 9.61 -10.95
C THR A 353 -14.18 10.55 -9.94
N ALA A 354 -14.92 10.01 -8.99
CA ALA A 354 -15.48 10.81 -7.89
C ALA A 354 -14.38 11.44 -7.04
N GLY A 355 -13.34 10.69 -6.69
CA GLY A 355 -12.17 11.21 -5.98
C GLY A 355 -11.49 12.35 -6.75
N ASP A 356 -11.24 12.18 -8.04
CA ASP A 356 -10.63 13.21 -8.91
C ASP A 356 -11.47 14.48 -8.99
N ARG A 357 -12.81 14.37 -9.09
CA ARG A 357 -13.73 15.52 -9.08
C ARG A 357 -13.71 16.31 -7.77
N HIS A 358 -13.24 15.69 -6.68
CA HIS A 358 -13.07 16.35 -5.39
C HIS A 358 -11.61 16.78 -5.12
N GLY A 359 -10.76 16.79 -6.16
CA GLY A 359 -9.38 17.29 -6.09
C GLY A 359 -8.34 16.27 -5.60
N LEU A 360 -8.70 15.00 -5.50
CA LEU A 360 -7.72 13.93 -5.23
C LEU A 360 -7.08 13.47 -6.55
N ALA A 361 -5.79 13.21 -6.53
CA ALA A 361 -5.14 12.47 -7.63
C ALA A 361 -5.28 10.96 -7.37
N THR A 362 -6.50 10.45 -7.55
CA THR A 362 -6.91 9.10 -7.13
C THR A 362 -6.35 8.04 -8.06
N ASP A 363 -5.69 7.02 -7.54
CA ASP A 363 -5.29 5.84 -8.29
C ASP A 363 -6.42 4.78 -8.30
N PRO A 364 -6.41 3.80 -9.23
CA PRO A 364 -7.46 2.79 -9.30
C PRO A 364 -7.61 1.94 -8.03
N HIS A 365 -6.53 1.69 -7.29
CA HIS A 365 -6.59 0.93 -6.04
C HIS A 365 -7.33 1.71 -4.94
N THR A 366 -7.11 3.03 -4.88
CA THR A 366 -7.90 3.93 -4.03
C THR A 366 -9.37 3.94 -4.48
N GLY A 367 -9.62 3.84 -5.78
CA GLY A 367 -10.97 3.65 -6.34
C GLY A 367 -11.65 2.39 -5.77
N VAL A 368 -10.92 1.26 -5.68
CA VAL A 368 -11.44 0.04 -5.03
C VAL A 368 -11.83 0.30 -3.58
N ALA A 369 -10.99 1.02 -2.82
CA ALA A 369 -11.26 1.34 -1.41
C ALA A 369 -12.49 2.25 -1.24
N LEU A 370 -12.63 3.28 -2.07
CA LEU A 370 -13.78 4.19 -2.03
C LEU A 370 -15.08 3.47 -2.43
N ALA A 371 -15.04 2.58 -3.43
CA ALA A 371 -16.19 1.78 -3.84
C ALA A 371 -16.63 0.81 -2.71
N ALA A 372 -15.66 0.14 -2.07
CA ALA A 372 -15.94 -0.73 -0.93
C ALA A 372 -16.52 0.05 0.27
N LEU A 373 -15.99 1.24 0.55
CA LEU A 373 -16.54 2.13 1.59
C LEU A 373 -18.02 2.41 1.32
N ARG A 374 -18.36 2.87 0.10
CA ARG A 374 -19.73 3.17 -0.28
C ARG A 374 -20.65 1.98 -0.02
N LYS A 375 -20.29 0.78 -0.46
CA LYS A 375 -21.08 -0.45 -0.27
C LYS A 375 -21.30 -0.77 1.21
N GLN A 376 -20.28 -0.58 2.06
CA GLN A 376 -20.43 -0.86 3.49
C GLN A 376 -21.24 0.20 4.24
N VAL A 377 -21.27 1.44 3.75
CA VAL A 377 -22.19 2.48 4.23
C VAL A 377 -23.64 2.17 3.80
N GLU A 378 -23.85 1.82 2.54
CA GLU A 378 -25.17 1.42 2.00
C GLU A 378 -25.72 0.18 2.73
N ALA A 379 -24.84 -0.73 3.14
CA ALA A 379 -25.20 -1.91 3.95
C ALA A 379 -25.41 -1.62 5.46
N GLY A 380 -25.25 -0.37 5.90
CA GLY A 380 -25.40 0.05 7.30
C GLY A 380 -24.33 -0.48 8.26
N ARG A 381 -23.20 -0.99 7.76
CA ARG A 381 -22.08 -1.45 8.60
C ARG A 381 -21.16 -0.33 9.03
N ILE A 382 -20.98 0.67 8.19
CA ILE A 382 -20.30 1.92 8.51
C ILE A 382 -21.38 2.98 8.66
N LEU A 383 -21.43 3.60 9.83
CA LEU A 383 -22.47 4.55 10.15
C LEU A 383 -22.10 5.98 9.70
N PRO A 384 -23.04 6.84 9.33
CA PRO A 384 -22.77 8.17 8.79
C PRO A 384 -21.93 9.07 9.71
N HIS A 385 -21.97 8.88 11.02
CA HIS A 385 -21.24 9.69 12.01
C HIS A 385 -19.85 9.16 12.35
N GLU A 386 -19.50 7.92 11.94
CA GLU A 386 -18.21 7.31 12.24
C GLU A 386 -17.07 8.02 11.47
N GLN A 387 -15.92 8.09 12.12
CA GLN A 387 -14.70 8.60 11.49
C GLN A 387 -14.04 7.52 10.63
N VAL A 388 -13.89 7.80 9.36
CA VAL A 388 -13.32 6.88 8.38
C VAL A 388 -12.06 7.46 7.76
N VAL A 389 -10.99 6.69 7.77
CA VAL A 389 -9.75 7.00 7.04
C VAL A 389 -9.58 6.03 5.88
N VAL A 390 -9.56 6.54 4.65
CA VAL A 390 -9.25 5.74 3.45
C VAL A 390 -7.78 5.92 3.10
N ILE A 391 -7.08 4.80 2.87
CA ILE A 391 -5.68 4.82 2.43
C ILE A 391 -5.63 4.95 0.91
N SER A 392 -5.18 6.11 0.42
CA SER A 392 -4.82 6.33 -0.98
C SER A 392 -3.38 5.86 -1.18
N THR A 393 -3.22 4.69 -1.80
CA THR A 393 -1.97 3.93 -1.75
C THR A 393 -0.90 4.42 -2.71
N ALA A 394 -1.30 5.03 -3.83
CA ALA A 394 -0.39 5.56 -4.84
C ALA A 394 -0.91 6.89 -5.41
N HIS A 395 -0.05 7.62 -6.10
CA HIS A 395 -0.42 8.85 -6.76
C HIS A 395 -1.07 8.58 -8.12
N GLY A 396 -2.20 9.22 -8.42
CA GLY A 396 -2.95 9.04 -9.66
C GLY A 396 -2.17 9.36 -10.94
N LEU A 397 -1.12 10.17 -10.87
CA LEU A 397 -0.23 10.45 -12.01
C LEU A 397 0.54 9.21 -12.51
N LYS A 398 0.70 8.18 -11.68
CA LYS A 398 1.28 6.89 -12.08
C LYS A 398 0.33 6.05 -12.97
N PHE A 399 -0.88 6.52 -13.18
CA PHE A 399 -1.93 5.91 -13.99
C PHE A 399 -2.41 6.85 -15.10
N GLY A 400 -1.52 7.72 -15.58
CA GLY A 400 -1.82 8.77 -16.55
C GLY A 400 -2.40 8.22 -17.86
N THR A 401 -1.83 7.14 -18.40
CA THR A 401 -2.33 6.48 -19.62
C THR A 401 -3.76 5.99 -19.45
N LEU A 402 -4.07 5.29 -18.36
CA LEU A 402 -5.42 4.81 -18.06
C LEU A 402 -6.42 5.98 -17.96
N LYS A 403 -6.10 6.99 -17.18
CA LYS A 403 -6.97 8.16 -16.97
C LYS A 403 -7.19 8.95 -18.24
N ARG A 404 -6.13 9.22 -18.99
CA ARG A 404 -6.22 9.91 -20.28
C ARG A 404 -7.07 9.11 -21.26
N ALA A 405 -6.84 7.81 -21.38
CA ALA A 405 -7.63 6.94 -22.23
C ALA A 405 -9.13 7.00 -21.87
N PHE A 406 -9.46 6.92 -20.57
CA PHE A 406 -10.85 7.06 -20.11
C PHE A 406 -11.51 8.37 -20.52
N HIS A 407 -10.81 9.50 -20.37
CA HIS A 407 -11.40 10.81 -20.70
C HIS A 407 -11.41 11.13 -22.19
N LEU A 408 -10.47 10.63 -22.99
CA LEU A 408 -10.30 10.98 -24.39
C LEU A 408 -10.91 9.98 -25.39
N MET A 409 -11.17 8.74 -24.97
CA MET A 409 -11.69 7.71 -25.88
C MET A 409 -13.20 7.85 -26.10
N THR A 410 -13.62 7.60 -27.32
CA THR A 410 -15.02 7.49 -27.70
C THR A 410 -15.64 6.16 -27.28
N ASP A 411 -14.82 5.09 -27.15
CA ASP A 411 -15.24 3.78 -26.69
C ASP A 411 -14.49 3.37 -25.41
N PRO A 412 -15.15 2.71 -24.42
CA PRO A 412 -14.49 2.31 -23.19
C PRO A 412 -13.47 1.20 -23.45
N PRO A 413 -12.21 1.34 -23.02
CA PRO A 413 -11.31 0.20 -22.96
C PRO A 413 -11.75 -0.68 -21.79
N LEU A 414 -12.23 -1.88 -22.05
CA LEU A 414 -12.70 -2.88 -21.08
C LEU A 414 -14.18 -2.81 -20.68
N ALA A 415 -15.08 -2.91 -21.63
CA ALA A 415 -16.24 -3.76 -21.44
C ALA A 415 -15.78 -5.18 -21.84
N SER A 416 -15.37 -6.02 -20.90
CA SER A 416 -15.21 -7.44 -21.18
C SER A 416 -16.58 -7.97 -21.60
N ALA A 417 -16.66 -8.45 -22.82
CA ALA A 417 -17.74 -9.31 -23.27
C ALA A 417 -17.94 -10.42 -22.22
N THR A 418 -19.19 -10.68 -21.88
CA THR A 418 -19.74 -11.73 -21.01
C THR A 418 -20.09 -11.31 -19.60
N THR A 419 -21.23 -10.64 -19.47
CA THR A 419 -22.30 -11.01 -18.54
C THR A 419 -23.56 -10.22 -18.94
N GLN A 420 -24.67 -10.89 -19.03
CA GLN A 420 -25.98 -10.27 -19.27
C GLN A 420 -26.20 -9.16 -18.25
N ALA A 421 -26.34 -7.93 -18.74
CA ALA A 421 -26.46 -6.75 -17.93
C ALA A 421 -27.80 -6.77 -17.20
N ASP A 422 -27.76 -6.62 -15.88
CA ASP A 422 -28.92 -6.28 -15.06
C ASP A 422 -29.44 -4.91 -15.51
N PRO A 423 -30.73 -4.75 -15.85
CA PRO A 423 -31.32 -3.48 -16.30
C PRO A 423 -31.18 -2.33 -15.28
N ALA A 424 -31.01 -2.62 -13.98
CA ALA A 424 -30.78 -1.64 -12.95
C ALA A 424 -29.37 -1.00 -12.99
N ALA A 425 -28.39 -1.66 -13.65
CA ALA A 425 -27.03 -1.15 -13.83
C ALA A 425 -26.91 -0.10 -14.96
N GLN A 426 -27.94 0.08 -15.79
CA GLN A 426 -27.95 1.04 -16.91
C GLN A 426 -28.16 2.49 -16.51
N ALA A 427 -28.44 2.79 -15.24
CA ALA A 427 -28.89 4.12 -14.80
C ALA A 427 -27.80 5.20 -14.68
N ALA A 428 -26.53 4.92 -14.96
CA ALA A 428 -25.51 5.97 -15.08
C ALA A 428 -24.48 5.60 -16.15
N ASN A 429 -24.70 6.12 -17.34
CA ASN A 429 -23.83 5.97 -18.49
C ASN A 429 -22.39 6.42 -18.13
N PRO A 430 -21.34 5.57 -18.24
CA PRO A 430 -19.95 5.94 -17.98
C PRO A 430 -19.47 7.17 -18.76
N THR A 431 -20.10 7.46 -19.88
CA THR A 431 -19.81 8.66 -20.71
C THR A 431 -20.04 9.96 -19.97
N THR A 432 -20.96 10.04 -19.01
CA THR A 432 -21.21 11.25 -18.19
C THR A 432 -20.10 11.56 -17.19
N LEU A 433 -19.22 10.61 -16.93
CA LEU A 433 -18.06 10.77 -16.05
C LEU A 433 -16.84 11.33 -16.78
N ARG A 434 -16.83 11.31 -18.10
CA ARG A 434 -15.72 11.78 -18.93
C ARG A 434 -15.66 13.30 -18.96
N ASN A 435 -14.44 13.83 -19.09
CA ASN A 435 -14.21 15.26 -19.23
C ASN A 435 -13.13 15.49 -20.29
N PRO A 436 -13.45 15.29 -21.59
CA PRO A 436 -12.50 15.55 -22.66
C PRO A 436 -12.28 17.06 -22.82
N PRO A 437 -11.09 17.53 -23.23
CA PRO A 437 -10.83 18.91 -23.54
C PRO A 437 -11.68 19.38 -24.72
N LEU A 438 -12.25 20.57 -24.60
CA LEU A 438 -12.95 21.24 -25.71
C LEU A 438 -11.90 21.79 -26.70
N ARG A 439 -12.11 21.54 -27.99
CA ARG A 439 -11.37 22.17 -29.07
C ARG A 439 -12.22 23.26 -29.68
N LEU A 440 -11.80 24.50 -29.56
CA LEU A 440 -12.51 25.68 -30.03
C LEU A 440 -11.62 26.48 -30.97
N PRO A 441 -12.22 27.23 -31.95
CA PRO A 441 -11.49 28.23 -32.68
C PRO A 441 -10.92 29.30 -31.75
N ALA A 442 -9.77 29.87 -32.10
CA ALA A 442 -9.04 30.83 -31.25
C ALA A 442 -9.63 32.24 -31.36
N HIS A 443 -10.91 32.40 -31.02
CA HIS A 443 -11.56 33.71 -30.92
C HIS A 443 -12.60 33.74 -29.79
N LEU A 444 -12.75 34.90 -29.16
CA LEU A 444 -13.55 35.09 -27.95
C LEU A 444 -14.99 34.62 -28.05
N PRO A 445 -15.79 34.95 -29.10
CA PRO A 445 -17.18 34.49 -29.20
C PRO A 445 -17.34 32.97 -29.12
N ALA A 446 -16.44 32.18 -29.76
CA ALA A 446 -16.54 30.71 -29.69
C ALA A 446 -16.27 30.20 -28.28
N ILE A 447 -15.44 30.87 -27.49
CA ILE A 447 -15.17 30.54 -26.08
C ILE A 447 -16.40 30.89 -25.24
N GLU A 448 -16.97 32.07 -25.43
CA GLU A 448 -18.17 32.54 -24.72
C GLU A 448 -19.37 31.60 -24.95
N ASP A 449 -19.65 31.27 -26.21
CA ASP A 449 -20.76 30.40 -26.61
C ASP A 449 -20.61 28.99 -25.97
N ALA A 450 -19.37 28.48 -25.87
CA ALA A 450 -19.13 27.15 -25.34
C ALA A 450 -19.11 27.08 -23.80
N LEU A 451 -18.75 28.16 -23.10
CA LEU A 451 -18.49 28.15 -21.66
C LEU A 451 -19.56 28.89 -20.85
N LEU A 452 -20.14 30.01 -21.32
CA LEU A 452 -21.11 30.77 -20.54
C LEU A 452 -22.32 29.94 -20.09
N PRO A 453 -22.91 29.03 -20.92
CA PRO A 453 -24.02 28.18 -20.46
C PRO A 453 -23.63 27.18 -19.36
N LYS A 454 -22.34 26.99 -19.10
CA LYS A 454 -21.83 26.07 -18.05
C LYS A 454 -21.45 26.81 -16.77
N LEU A 455 -21.44 28.15 -16.79
CA LEU A 455 -21.07 28.97 -15.63
C LEU A 455 -22.29 29.48 -14.87
N THR A 456 -23.48 29.36 -15.48
CA THR A 456 -24.78 29.63 -14.85
C THR A 456 -25.36 28.37 -14.22
#